data_59fd723c09fb35d3fb507741827c295d
#
_entry.id   59fd723c09fb35d3fb507741827c295d
#
_cell.length_a   1.000
_cell.length_b   1.000
_cell.length_c   1.000
_cell.angle_alpha   90.00
_cell.angle_beta   90.00
_cell.angle_gamma   90.00
#
_symmetry.space_group_name_H-M   'P 1'
#
loop_
_entity.id
_entity.type
_entity.pdbx_description
1 polymer ?
#
loop_
_entity_poly.entity_id
_entity_poly.type
_entity_poly.pdbx_seq_one_letter_code
_entity_poly.pdbx_strand_id
1 'polypeptide(L)'
;MYLYCYARSDKARMTGQKLIDQAEGEWIDDLESFVSVYGTSGQRADGTVVLLLYQEACVKLLLERLYPSDIKYPIINITPDGKYAGILRPGGYNTYQILDKITSILGCTALSGEEDLKDTAPDLMRTVMSYQMKADDDALLKEIAAFIKDGGSVDVYSDLPLEMSEPVLDSLSYRTFLFQSNQKNELNQAYAAANSEDKYSIFITCADLQDTEKNGKVLTLVPKIVVLGIELAARTDPEYASRVCRETIQKHHINTDAVVTVAVSALSKDSDAVRMIAEDLGCFVTYFDSRLLKAVRVPLNIGFSNERLDSDYCTAAACLASDNGRILMRRVGERNSVIMTTAVKRSPVFLT
;
A
#
# COMPACT_ATOMS: atom_id res chain seq x y z
N MET A 1 9.85 5.98 -5.19
CA MET A 1 9.14 7.24 -4.88
C MET A 1 9.08 8.05 -6.15
N TYR A 2 7.88 8.35 -6.62
CA TYR A 2 7.66 9.18 -7.80
C TYR A 2 6.85 10.42 -7.41
N LEU A 3 7.29 11.61 -7.80
CA LEU A 3 6.69 12.87 -7.36
C LEU A 3 5.95 13.56 -8.51
N TYR A 4 4.71 13.94 -8.25
CA TYR A 4 3.91 14.81 -9.11
C TYR A 4 3.90 16.22 -8.50
N CYS A 5 4.75 17.12 -9.00
CA CYS A 5 4.94 18.44 -8.40
C CYS A 5 4.05 19.51 -9.05
N TYR A 6 3.35 20.29 -8.24
CA TYR A 6 2.53 21.42 -8.68
C TYR A 6 2.96 22.72 -8.00
N ALA A 7 3.20 23.75 -8.79
CA ALA A 7 3.59 25.08 -8.30
C ALA A 7 2.98 26.19 -9.15
N ARG A 8 2.69 27.34 -8.52
CA ARG A 8 2.13 28.54 -9.20
C ARG A 8 3.14 29.69 -9.32
N SER A 9 4.31 29.60 -8.72
CA SER A 9 5.31 30.66 -8.76
C SER A 9 6.68 30.12 -9.15
N ASP A 10 7.53 30.97 -9.74
CA ASP A 10 8.89 30.58 -10.13
C ASP A 10 9.73 30.15 -8.92
N LYS A 11 9.56 30.83 -7.78
CA LYS A 11 10.23 30.47 -6.52
C LYS A 11 9.88 29.04 -6.09
N ALA A 12 8.60 28.70 -6.15
CA ALA A 12 8.13 27.37 -5.82
C ALA A 12 8.62 26.32 -6.84
N ARG A 13 8.67 26.68 -8.13
CA ARG A 13 9.24 25.83 -9.18
C ARG A 13 10.73 25.55 -8.94
N MET A 14 11.51 26.54 -8.54
CA MET A 14 12.91 26.32 -8.17
C MET A 14 13.06 25.34 -6.99
N THR A 15 12.17 25.42 -6.00
CA THR A 15 12.16 24.48 -4.87
C THR A 15 11.80 23.06 -5.32
N GLY A 16 10.75 22.93 -6.12
CA GLY A 16 10.30 21.63 -6.64
C GLY A 16 11.30 20.99 -7.61
N GLN A 17 12.05 21.80 -8.38
CA GLN A 17 13.07 21.29 -9.28
C GLN A 17 14.17 20.53 -8.53
N LYS A 18 14.57 21.00 -7.35
CA LYS A 18 15.53 20.29 -6.49
C LYS A 18 15.03 18.92 -6.07
N LEU A 19 13.72 18.76 -5.90
CA LEU A 19 13.13 17.46 -5.60
C LEU A 19 13.15 16.54 -6.82
N ILE A 20 12.76 17.04 -7.98
CA ILE A 20 12.71 16.27 -9.23
C ILE A 20 14.12 15.85 -9.66
N ASP A 21 15.14 16.69 -9.44
CA ASP A 21 16.53 16.37 -9.75
C ASP A 21 17.13 15.25 -8.89
N GLN A 22 16.58 15.02 -7.69
CA GLN A 22 17.08 14.02 -6.73
C GLN A 22 16.12 12.83 -6.53
N ALA A 23 14.91 12.95 -7.03
CA ALA A 23 13.91 11.89 -7.05
C ALA A 23 13.30 11.79 -8.45
N GLU A 24 12.75 10.64 -8.82
CA GLU A 24 11.96 10.56 -10.04
C GLU A 24 10.68 11.39 -9.88
N GLY A 25 10.35 12.19 -10.89
CA GLY A 25 9.12 13.00 -10.84
C GLY A 25 8.89 13.83 -12.09
N GLU A 26 7.72 14.43 -12.13
CA GLU A 26 7.31 15.33 -13.21
C GLU A 26 6.48 16.50 -12.68
N TRP A 27 6.37 17.55 -13.52
CA TRP A 27 5.53 18.70 -13.23
C TRP A 27 4.09 18.47 -13.65
N ILE A 28 3.16 18.85 -12.78
CA ILE A 28 1.75 19.01 -13.12
C ILE A 28 1.59 20.43 -13.65
N ASP A 29 1.39 20.58 -14.95
CA ASP A 29 1.14 21.90 -15.58
C ASP A 29 -0.31 22.32 -15.43
N ASP A 30 -1.24 21.38 -15.58
CA ASP A 30 -2.67 21.58 -15.39
C ASP A 30 -3.25 20.50 -14.45
N LEU A 31 -3.78 20.96 -13.32
CA LEU A 31 -4.32 20.07 -12.30
C LEU A 31 -5.61 19.37 -12.75
N GLU A 32 -6.42 20.00 -13.59
CA GLU A 32 -7.67 19.39 -14.09
C GLU A 32 -7.36 18.22 -15.02
N SER A 33 -6.42 18.43 -15.92
CA SER A 33 -5.91 17.36 -16.79
C SER A 33 -5.27 16.25 -15.98
N PHE A 34 -4.48 16.58 -14.96
CA PHE A 34 -3.88 15.59 -14.06
C PHE A 34 -4.95 14.74 -13.35
N VAL A 35 -5.97 15.37 -12.77
CA VAL A 35 -7.09 14.67 -12.11
C VAL A 35 -7.85 13.78 -13.11
N SER A 36 -8.09 14.24 -14.32
CA SER A 36 -8.82 13.47 -15.35
C SER A 36 -8.02 12.25 -15.84
N VAL A 37 -6.71 12.38 -15.96
CA VAL A 37 -5.81 11.30 -16.42
C VAL A 37 -5.54 10.28 -15.31
N TYR A 38 -5.29 10.74 -14.10
CA TYR A 38 -4.85 9.89 -12.97
C TYR A 38 -5.98 9.56 -11.98
N GLY A 39 -7.17 10.14 -12.15
CA GLY A 39 -8.34 9.87 -11.31
C GLY A 39 -9.00 8.52 -11.59
N THR A 40 -8.92 8.01 -12.82
CA THR A 40 -9.71 6.85 -13.25
C THR A 40 -8.89 5.65 -13.69
N SER A 41 -7.65 5.82 -14.16
CA SER A 41 -6.85 4.68 -14.63
C SER A 41 -5.37 5.04 -14.76
N GLY A 42 -4.48 4.07 -14.48
CA GLY A 42 -3.06 4.19 -14.75
C GLY A 42 -2.23 4.90 -13.68
N GLN A 43 -2.73 5.01 -12.46
CA GLN A 43 -1.99 5.56 -11.33
C GLN A 43 -0.81 4.66 -10.96
N ARG A 44 0.34 5.27 -10.69
CA ARG A 44 1.49 4.57 -10.13
C ARG A 44 1.25 4.32 -8.64
N ALA A 45 1.48 3.11 -8.17
CA ALA A 45 1.31 2.75 -6.76
C ALA A 45 2.24 3.54 -5.80
N ASP A 46 3.37 4.05 -6.31
CA ASP A 46 4.37 4.81 -5.57
C ASP A 46 4.29 6.34 -5.77
N GLY A 47 3.24 6.82 -6.43
CA GLY A 47 3.06 8.24 -6.73
C GLY A 47 2.72 9.06 -5.49
N THR A 48 3.23 10.29 -5.44
CA THR A 48 2.94 11.28 -4.39
C THR A 48 2.72 12.64 -5.03
N VAL A 49 1.62 13.31 -4.67
CA VAL A 49 1.35 14.68 -5.11
C VAL A 49 2.03 15.66 -4.15
N VAL A 50 2.87 16.53 -4.70
CA VAL A 50 3.58 17.57 -3.96
C VAL A 50 3.05 18.94 -4.38
N LEU A 51 2.40 19.64 -3.45
CA LEU A 51 1.87 20.98 -3.66
C LEU A 51 2.84 22.01 -3.09
N LEU A 52 3.50 22.78 -3.96
CA LEU A 52 4.42 23.85 -3.57
C LEU A 52 3.66 25.18 -3.50
N LEU A 53 2.80 25.32 -2.50
CA LEU A 53 1.87 26.43 -2.35
C LEU A 53 1.83 26.91 -0.88
N TYR A 54 1.33 28.13 -0.65
CA TYR A 54 0.96 28.55 0.70
C TYR A 54 -0.26 27.77 1.20
N GLN A 55 -0.34 27.58 2.51
CA GLN A 55 -1.33 26.71 3.15
C GLN A 55 -2.78 27.01 2.74
N GLU A 56 -3.17 28.27 2.70
CA GLU A 56 -4.53 28.69 2.29
C GLU A 56 -4.87 28.24 0.86
N ALA A 57 -3.91 28.40 -0.07
CA ALA A 57 -4.08 27.96 -1.46
C ALA A 57 -4.14 26.43 -1.57
N CYS A 58 -3.38 25.72 -0.72
CA CYS A 58 -3.44 24.26 -0.65
C CYS A 58 -4.80 23.77 -0.16
N VAL A 59 -5.31 24.32 0.93
CA VAL A 59 -6.61 23.93 1.50
C VAL A 59 -7.73 24.13 0.48
N LYS A 60 -7.75 25.29 -0.20
CA LYS A 60 -8.72 25.57 -1.24
C LYS A 60 -8.64 24.56 -2.39
N LEU A 61 -7.45 24.30 -2.90
CA LEU A 61 -7.21 23.36 -3.98
C LEU A 61 -7.60 21.92 -3.61
N LEU A 62 -7.26 21.53 -2.37
CA LEU A 62 -7.60 20.21 -1.82
C LEU A 62 -9.11 20.01 -1.81
N LEU A 63 -9.86 20.99 -1.25
CA LEU A 63 -11.32 20.87 -1.12
C LEU A 63 -12.04 20.95 -2.46
N GLU A 64 -11.60 21.81 -3.38
CA GLU A 64 -12.30 22.05 -4.65
C GLU A 64 -11.97 21.02 -5.74
N ARG A 65 -10.77 20.43 -5.73
CA ARG A 65 -10.25 19.67 -6.85
C ARG A 65 -9.73 18.28 -6.51
N LEU A 66 -8.96 18.13 -5.44
CA LEU A 66 -8.28 16.87 -5.14
C LEU A 66 -9.07 15.97 -4.19
N TYR A 67 -9.82 16.54 -3.25
CA TYR A 67 -10.60 15.74 -2.31
C TYR A 67 -11.81 15.04 -2.94
N PRO A 68 -12.55 15.68 -3.87
CA PRO A 68 -13.63 15.03 -4.58
C PRO A 68 -13.17 14.05 -5.67
N SER A 69 -11.85 14.03 -5.98
CA SER A 69 -11.30 13.16 -7.03
C SER A 69 -11.02 11.76 -6.52
N ASP A 70 -11.03 10.78 -7.44
CA ASP A 70 -10.63 9.40 -7.16
C ASP A 70 -9.11 9.20 -7.01
N ILE A 71 -8.33 10.29 -7.09
CA ILE A 71 -6.88 10.24 -6.88
C ILE A 71 -6.60 9.82 -5.45
N LYS A 72 -5.96 8.67 -5.29
CA LYS A 72 -5.61 8.07 -3.99
C LYS A 72 -4.17 8.33 -3.53
N TYR A 73 -3.43 9.17 -4.24
CA TYR A 73 -2.07 9.51 -3.88
C TYR A 73 -1.99 10.27 -2.55
N PRO A 74 -0.93 10.06 -1.75
CA PRO A 74 -0.60 10.96 -0.66
C PRO A 74 -0.39 12.38 -1.19
N ILE A 75 -0.76 13.37 -0.39
CA ILE A 75 -0.60 14.79 -0.73
C ILE A 75 0.28 15.43 0.33
N ILE A 76 1.42 15.95 -0.11
CA ILE A 76 2.37 16.68 0.73
C ILE A 76 2.38 18.14 0.28
N ASN A 77 2.27 19.06 1.24
CA ASN A 77 2.46 20.49 1.01
C ASN A 77 3.89 20.87 1.36
N ILE A 78 4.49 21.72 0.53
CA ILE A 78 5.76 22.37 0.80
C ILE A 78 5.55 23.86 0.62
N THR A 79 6.01 24.66 1.57
CA THR A 79 5.96 26.13 1.39
C THR A 79 6.79 26.56 0.18
N PRO A 80 6.39 27.61 -0.57
CA PRO A 80 7.08 28.03 -1.79
C PRO A 80 8.57 28.37 -1.59
N ASP A 81 8.96 28.73 -0.37
CA ASP A 81 10.35 29.01 0.01
C ASP A 81 11.13 27.77 0.44
N GLY A 82 10.48 26.60 0.47
CA GLY A 82 11.11 25.35 0.83
C GLY A 82 11.49 25.23 2.31
N LYS A 83 10.88 25.99 3.21
CA LYS A 83 11.23 25.97 4.64
C LYS A 83 10.48 24.91 5.44
N TYR A 84 9.25 24.64 5.04
CA TYR A 84 8.36 23.73 5.75
C TYR A 84 7.70 22.75 4.78
N ALA A 85 7.57 21.50 5.21
CA ALA A 85 6.85 20.47 4.50
C ALA A 85 5.92 19.74 5.46
N GLY A 86 4.69 19.40 5.02
CA GLY A 86 3.71 18.73 5.87
C GLY A 86 2.77 17.84 5.05
N ILE A 87 2.22 16.81 5.68
CA ILE A 87 1.25 15.91 5.07
C ILE A 87 -0.14 16.56 5.14
N LEU A 88 -0.78 16.77 3.98
CA LEU A 88 -2.17 17.22 3.90
C LEU A 88 -3.16 16.06 3.83
N ARG A 89 -2.78 15.00 3.10
CA ARG A 89 -3.55 13.76 3.01
C ARG A 89 -2.58 12.59 3.06
N PRO A 90 -2.63 11.79 4.12
CA PRO A 90 -1.92 10.53 4.12
C PRO A 90 -2.56 9.64 3.04
N GLY A 91 -1.76 9.00 2.27
CA GLY A 91 -2.19 8.05 1.25
C GLY A 91 -1.21 6.91 1.30
N GLY A 92 -1.65 5.67 1.38
CA GLY A 92 -0.85 4.49 1.27
C GLY A 92 0.53 4.50 1.96
N TYR A 93 1.10 3.39 1.84
CA TYR A 93 2.42 2.97 2.23
C TYR A 93 3.51 4.06 2.10
N ASN A 94 4.13 4.43 3.23
CA ASN A 94 5.32 5.30 3.32
C ASN A 94 5.16 6.82 3.19
N THR A 95 3.99 7.42 3.43
CA THR A 95 3.85 8.89 3.33
C THR A 95 4.82 9.63 4.26
N TYR A 96 5.03 9.14 5.48
CA TYR A 96 5.97 9.74 6.44
C TYR A 96 7.42 9.56 6.00
N GLN A 97 7.80 8.39 5.49
CA GLN A 97 9.14 8.17 4.92
C GLN A 97 9.40 9.04 3.67
N ILE A 98 8.35 9.32 2.89
CA ILE A 98 8.42 10.26 1.77
C ILE A 98 8.63 11.68 2.28
N LEU A 99 7.90 12.09 3.33
CA LEU A 99 8.10 13.39 3.97
C LEU A 99 9.52 13.53 4.50
N ASP A 100 10.05 12.54 5.22
CA ASP A 100 11.43 12.54 5.74
C ASP A 100 12.46 12.66 4.62
N LYS A 101 12.24 11.97 3.51
CA LYS A 101 13.10 12.05 2.34
C LYS A 101 13.05 13.44 1.67
N ILE A 102 11.84 14.01 1.54
CA ILE A 102 11.64 15.38 1.04
C ILE A 102 12.34 16.41 1.94
N THR A 103 12.15 16.29 3.26
CA THR A 103 12.78 17.21 4.22
C THR A 103 14.29 17.10 4.21
N SER A 104 14.82 15.90 4.06
CA SER A 104 16.27 15.66 3.90
C SER A 104 16.83 16.29 2.62
N ILE A 105 16.11 16.17 1.48
CA ILE A 105 16.53 16.75 0.19
C ILE A 105 16.54 18.28 0.25
N LEU A 106 15.50 18.88 0.83
CA LEU A 106 15.33 20.34 0.85
C LEU A 106 16.02 21.02 2.04
N GLY A 107 16.39 20.27 3.09
CA GLY A 107 16.84 20.82 4.36
C GLY A 107 15.73 21.60 5.07
N CYS A 108 14.46 21.21 4.90
CA CYS A 108 13.31 21.90 5.48
C CYS A 108 12.82 21.22 6.76
N THR A 109 11.99 21.96 7.53
CA THR A 109 11.37 21.44 8.73
C THR A 109 10.07 20.70 8.37
N ALA A 110 9.92 19.45 8.84
CA ALA A 110 8.65 18.76 8.77
C ALA A 110 7.64 19.46 9.71
N LEU A 111 6.51 19.86 9.15
CA LEU A 111 5.32 20.17 9.92
C LEU A 111 4.57 18.84 10.11
N SER A 112 5.05 18.01 10.98
CA SER A 112 4.24 16.95 11.54
C SER A 112 3.40 17.58 12.64
N GLY A 113 2.13 17.23 12.72
CA GLY A 113 1.32 17.55 13.89
C GLY A 113 1.80 16.83 15.16
N GLU A 114 3.07 16.43 15.19
CA GLU A 114 3.72 15.66 16.26
C GLU A 114 4.02 16.46 17.52
N GLU A 115 3.93 17.79 17.50
CA GLU A 115 4.03 18.54 18.76
C GLU A 115 2.85 18.27 19.69
N ASP A 116 1.66 17.92 19.15
CA ASP A 116 0.53 17.42 19.93
C ASP A 116 0.57 15.87 20.13
N LEU A 117 1.44 15.16 19.40
CA LEU A 117 1.61 13.69 19.47
C LEU A 117 2.75 13.27 20.42
N LYS A 118 3.22 14.13 21.28
CA LYS A 118 4.01 13.73 22.47
C LYS A 118 3.20 12.99 23.53
N ASP A 119 1.93 12.71 23.27
CA ASP A 119 1.20 11.62 23.93
C ASP A 119 1.81 10.32 23.41
N THR A 120 2.62 9.72 24.27
CA THR A 120 3.39 8.47 24.06
C THR A 120 2.50 7.23 23.88
N ALA A 121 1.20 7.39 23.74
CA ALA A 121 0.28 6.29 23.51
C ALA A 121 0.30 5.83 22.04
N PRO A 122 0.35 4.53 21.79
CA PRO A 122 0.26 3.97 20.44
C PRO A 122 -0.98 4.47 19.71
N ASP A 123 -0.82 4.89 18.45
CA ASP A 123 -1.92 5.35 17.60
C ASP A 123 -2.28 4.30 16.54
N LEU A 124 -3.16 3.35 16.92
CA LEU A 124 -3.67 2.35 16.01
C LEU A 124 -4.33 2.96 14.77
N MET A 125 -5.05 4.08 14.92
CA MET A 125 -5.72 4.74 13.79
C MET A 125 -4.70 5.28 12.78
N ARG A 126 -3.57 5.82 13.25
CA ARG A 126 -2.47 6.26 12.39
C ARG A 126 -1.89 5.10 11.60
N THR A 127 -1.64 3.97 12.25
CA THR A 127 -1.20 2.74 11.58
C THR A 127 -2.19 2.30 10.49
N VAL A 128 -3.48 2.22 10.82
CA VAL A 128 -4.53 1.83 9.87
C VAL A 128 -4.57 2.76 8.66
N MET A 129 -4.48 4.07 8.87
CA MET A 129 -4.47 5.06 7.78
C MET A 129 -3.21 4.95 6.92
N SER A 130 -2.03 4.79 7.53
CA SER A 130 -0.74 4.75 6.82
C SER A 130 -0.64 3.58 5.85
N TYR A 131 -1.26 2.45 6.17
CA TYR A 131 -1.25 1.26 5.32
C TYR A 131 -2.57 1.04 4.57
N GLN A 132 -3.50 2.02 4.60
CA GLN A 132 -4.84 1.88 4.02
C GLN A 132 -5.48 0.54 4.41
N MET A 133 -5.35 0.18 5.70
CA MET A 133 -5.88 -1.08 6.18
C MET A 133 -7.40 -1.06 6.14
N LYS A 134 -7.99 -2.14 5.67
CA LYS A 134 -9.40 -2.37 5.80
C LYS A 134 -9.65 -3.13 7.11
N ALA A 135 -10.44 -2.53 7.98
CA ALA A 135 -10.96 -3.21 9.16
C ALA A 135 -12.19 -4.03 8.77
N ASP A 136 -12.37 -5.17 9.40
CA ASP A 136 -13.58 -5.98 9.25
C ASP A 136 -14.73 -5.48 10.14
N ASP A 137 -14.41 -4.63 11.15
CA ASP A 137 -15.36 -3.94 12.02
C ASP A 137 -14.80 -2.56 12.43
N ASP A 138 -15.37 -1.48 11.87
CA ASP A 138 -14.97 -0.10 12.16
C ASP A 138 -15.36 0.37 13.59
N ALA A 139 -16.40 -0.20 14.17
CA ALA A 139 -16.80 0.15 15.53
C ALA A 139 -15.83 -0.46 16.54
N LEU A 140 -15.49 -1.72 16.35
CA LEU A 140 -14.49 -2.42 17.16
C LEU A 140 -13.10 -1.79 17.02
N LEU A 141 -12.72 -1.34 15.81
CA LEU A 141 -11.46 -0.62 15.60
C LEU A 141 -11.37 0.63 16.49
N LYS A 142 -12.43 1.44 16.55
CA LYS A 142 -12.49 2.64 17.39
C LYS A 142 -12.46 2.31 18.89
N GLU A 143 -13.16 1.26 19.29
CA GLU A 143 -13.19 0.77 20.67
C GLU A 143 -11.78 0.31 21.11
N ILE A 144 -11.10 -0.50 20.31
CA ILE A 144 -9.73 -0.97 20.60
C ILE A 144 -8.74 0.20 20.61
N ALA A 145 -8.84 1.16 19.67
CA ALA A 145 -7.98 2.32 19.65
C ALA A 145 -8.12 3.18 20.91
N ALA A 146 -9.36 3.37 21.40
CA ALA A 146 -9.60 4.05 22.67
C ALA A 146 -9.02 3.26 23.86
N PHE A 147 -9.23 1.95 23.90
CA PHE A 147 -8.68 1.08 24.95
C PHE A 147 -7.15 1.14 25.05
N ILE A 148 -6.46 1.14 23.89
CA ILE A 148 -4.99 1.28 23.83
C ILE A 148 -4.57 2.66 24.35
N LYS A 149 -5.28 3.71 23.95
CA LYS A 149 -5.00 5.10 24.38
C LYS A 149 -5.18 5.27 25.90
N ASP A 150 -6.10 4.54 26.50
CA ASP A 150 -6.33 4.51 27.95
C ASP A 150 -5.33 3.61 28.71
N GLY A 151 -4.29 3.11 28.02
CA GLY A 151 -3.23 2.27 28.61
C GLY A 151 -3.56 0.77 28.62
N GLY A 152 -4.61 0.36 27.92
CA GLY A 152 -4.93 -1.06 27.76
C GLY A 152 -3.93 -1.79 26.86
N SER A 153 -3.71 -3.08 27.12
CA SER A 153 -2.82 -3.93 26.32
C SER A 153 -3.62 -4.89 25.44
N VAL A 154 -3.24 -4.99 24.16
CA VAL A 154 -3.86 -5.87 23.17
C VAL A 154 -2.86 -6.86 22.60
N ASP A 155 -3.34 -8.03 22.18
CA ASP A 155 -2.54 -9.02 21.49
C ASP A 155 -2.60 -8.77 19.98
N VAL A 156 -1.43 -8.67 19.33
CA VAL A 156 -1.30 -8.43 17.90
C VAL A 156 -0.68 -9.65 17.25
N TYR A 157 -1.43 -10.26 16.34
CA TYR A 157 -1.01 -11.43 15.57
C TYR A 157 -0.78 -11.04 14.12
N SER A 158 0.34 -11.48 13.52
CA SER A 158 0.62 -11.17 12.13
C SER A 158 1.47 -12.23 11.44
N ASP A 159 1.20 -12.46 10.17
CA ASP A 159 2.07 -13.21 9.25
C ASP A 159 2.96 -12.28 8.40
N LEU A 160 2.94 -10.99 8.72
CA LEU A 160 3.73 -9.94 8.08
C LEU A 160 4.84 -9.47 9.03
N PRO A 161 5.97 -8.99 8.49
CA PRO A 161 6.96 -8.35 9.33
C PRO A 161 6.35 -7.10 9.97
N LEU A 162 6.43 -7.01 11.31
CA LEU A 162 6.01 -5.84 12.07
C LEU A 162 7.25 -5.17 12.66
N GLU A 163 7.27 -3.85 12.66
CA GLU A 163 8.20 -3.03 13.42
C GLU A 163 7.41 -2.06 14.30
N MET A 164 7.97 -1.65 15.41
CA MET A 164 7.36 -0.71 16.33
C MET A 164 8.27 0.50 16.50
N SER A 165 7.67 1.67 16.65
CA SER A 165 8.41 2.86 17.08
C SER A 165 8.89 2.70 18.54
N GLU A 166 9.98 3.37 18.92
CA GLU A 166 10.50 3.32 20.30
C GLU A 166 9.43 3.66 21.36
N PRO A 167 8.59 4.69 21.19
CA PRO A 167 7.52 4.98 22.15
C PRO A 167 6.49 3.85 22.31
N VAL A 168 6.23 3.10 21.25
CA VAL A 168 5.30 1.96 21.28
C VAL A 168 5.91 0.77 22.02
N LEU A 169 7.20 0.52 21.85
CA LEU A 169 7.93 -0.52 22.59
C LEU A 169 7.91 -0.25 24.09
N ASP A 170 8.08 1.00 24.50
CA ASP A 170 8.09 1.40 25.92
C ASP A 170 6.70 1.33 26.56
N SER A 171 5.64 1.49 25.78
CA SER A 171 4.25 1.50 26.29
C SER A 171 3.73 0.13 26.70
N LEU A 172 4.32 -0.98 26.21
CA LEU A 172 3.85 -2.36 26.39
C LEU A 172 2.38 -2.59 25.98
N SER A 173 1.79 -1.65 25.20
CA SER A 173 0.37 -1.72 24.80
C SER A 173 0.12 -2.80 23.74
N TYR A 174 1.17 -3.19 22.98
CA TYR A 174 1.08 -4.27 22.01
C TYR A 174 1.91 -5.47 22.45
N ARG A 175 1.29 -6.65 22.45
CA ARG A 175 1.99 -7.93 22.55
C ARG A 175 1.95 -8.59 21.19
N THR A 176 3.08 -8.74 20.51
CA THR A 176 3.15 -9.18 19.13
C THR A 176 3.51 -10.64 19.00
N PHE A 177 2.79 -11.35 18.14
CA PHE A 177 2.99 -12.73 17.76
C PHE A 177 3.21 -12.79 16.25
N LEU A 178 4.43 -13.10 15.81
CA LEU A 178 4.79 -13.15 14.39
C LEU A 178 4.81 -14.59 13.90
N PHE A 179 4.08 -14.84 12.84
CA PHE A 179 4.02 -16.14 12.18
C PHE A 179 4.81 -16.12 10.87
N GLN A 180 5.58 -17.16 10.60
CA GLN A 180 6.27 -17.30 9.32
C GLN A 180 5.29 -17.73 8.22
N SER A 181 5.67 -17.52 6.95
CA SER A 181 4.81 -17.80 5.79
C SER A 181 4.34 -19.25 5.65
N ASN A 182 5.07 -20.19 6.22
CA ASN A 182 4.72 -21.63 6.24
C ASN A 182 3.79 -22.01 7.40
N GLN A 183 3.50 -21.08 8.30
CA GLN A 183 2.71 -21.30 9.53
C GLN A 183 1.26 -20.78 9.40
N LYS A 184 0.67 -20.80 8.19
CA LYS A 184 -0.73 -20.35 8.00
C LYS A 184 -1.74 -21.08 8.89
N ASN A 185 -1.55 -22.38 9.12
CA ASN A 185 -2.41 -23.15 10.01
C ASN A 185 -2.32 -22.67 11.46
N GLU A 186 -1.14 -22.23 11.89
CA GLU A 186 -0.92 -21.71 13.24
C GLU A 186 -1.60 -20.34 13.41
N LEU A 187 -1.58 -19.48 12.39
CA LEU A 187 -2.30 -18.20 12.41
C LEU A 187 -3.82 -18.44 12.52
N ASN A 188 -4.38 -19.40 11.78
CA ASN A 188 -5.79 -19.75 11.87
C ASN A 188 -6.15 -20.37 13.23
N GLN A 189 -5.26 -21.17 13.81
CA GLN A 189 -5.44 -21.71 15.17
C GLN A 189 -5.41 -20.60 16.22
N ALA A 190 -4.48 -19.63 16.09
CA ALA A 190 -4.42 -18.47 16.95
C ALA A 190 -5.69 -17.61 16.83
N TYR A 191 -6.22 -17.45 15.61
CA TYR A 191 -7.47 -16.74 15.36
C TYR A 191 -8.67 -17.42 16.04
N ALA A 192 -8.78 -18.73 15.91
CA ALA A 192 -9.82 -19.52 16.58
C ALA A 192 -9.70 -19.44 18.11
N ALA A 193 -8.47 -19.51 18.65
CA ALA A 193 -8.20 -19.38 20.07
C ALA A 193 -8.57 -17.99 20.59
N ALA A 194 -8.17 -16.92 19.91
CA ALA A 194 -8.51 -15.55 20.28
C ALA A 194 -10.02 -15.29 20.31
N ASN A 195 -10.77 -15.90 19.39
CA ASN A 195 -12.25 -15.83 19.39
C ASN A 195 -12.90 -16.56 20.57
N SER A 196 -12.19 -17.41 21.30
CA SER A 196 -12.68 -18.07 22.53
C SER A 196 -12.32 -17.32 23.81
N GLU A 197 -11.47 -16.30 23.73
CA GLU A 197 -10.99 -15.50 24.85
C GLU A 197 -11.77 -14.20 25.01
N ASP A 198 -11.97 -13.76 26.26
CA ASP A 198 -12.59 -12.46 26.57
C ASP A 198 -11.55 -11.33 26.63
N LYS A 199 -10.81 -11.13 25.49
CA LYS A 199 -9.69 -10.21 25.39
C LYS A 199 -9.60 -9.59 23.99
N TYR A 200 -9.20 -8.32 23.92
CA TYR A 200 -8.97 -7.67 22.64
C TYR A 200 -7.75 -8.25 21.93
N SER A 201 -7.96 -8.62 20.68
CA SER A 201 -6.92 -9.15 19.79
C SER A 201 -7.02 -8.52 18.40
N ILE A 202 -5.87 -8.21 17.79
CA ILE A 202 -5.77 -7.62 16.45
C ILE A 202 -5.02 -8.60 15.55
N PHE A 203 -5.58 -8.93 14.40
CA PHE A 203 -4.94 -9.72 13.36
C PHE A 203 -4.58 -8.83 12.19
N ILE A 204 -3.29 -8.60 11.94
CA ILE A 204 -2.77 -7.84 10.80
C ILE A 204 -2.26 -8.85 9.77
N THR A 205 -3.02 -9.09 8.71
CA THR A 205 -2.71 -10.14 7.74
C THR A 205 -3.25 -9.83 6.35
N CYS A 206 -2.59 -10.33 5.31
CA CYS A 206 -3.12 -10.37 3.95
C CYS A 206 -3.85 -11.69 3.64
N ALA A 207 -3.90 -12.63 4.60
CA ALA A 207 -4.63 -13.87 4.44
C ALA A 207 -6.14 -13.66 4.66
N ASP A 208 -6.92 -14.46 3.95
CA ASP A 208 -8.33 -14.63 4.22
C ASP A 208 -8.46 -15.63 5.40
N LEU A 209 -8.80 -15.11 6.58
CA LEU A 209 -8.97 -15.93 7.77
C LEU A 209 -10.28 -16.68 7.69
N GLN A 210 -10.27 -17.96 8.06
CA GLN A 210 -11.45 -18.80 7.97
C GLN A 210 -12.55 -18.28 8.94
N ASP A 211 -13.80 -18.31 8.44
CA ASP A 211 -15.00 -17.91 9.19
C ASP A 211 -15.16 -18.75 10.45
N THR A 212 -14.65 -18.23 11.56
CA THR A 212 -15.04 -18.65 12.90
C THR A 212 -16.02 -17.62 13.45
N GLU A 213 -17.00 -18.04 14.21
CA GLU A 213 -17.89 -17.10 14.90
C GLU A 213 -17.05 -16.13 15.73
N LYS A 214 -17.20 -14.83 15.43
CA LYS A 214 -16.44 -13.76 16.10
C LYS A 214 -17.07 -13.46 17.45
N ASN A 215 -16.25 -13.37 18.49
CA ASN A 215 -16.69 -13.01 19.83
C ASN A 215 -16.86 -11.50 20.08
N GLY A 216 -16.70 -10.67 19.05
CA GLY A 216 -16.80 -9.21 19.13
C GLY A 216 -15.60 -8.49 19.77
N LYS A 217 -14.50 -9.21 20.07
CA LYS A 217 -13.22 -8.65 20.58
C LYS A 217 -12.01 -8.93 19.68
N VAL A 218 -12.22 -9.59 18.56
CA VAL A 218 -11.19 -9.91 17.59
C VAL A 218 -11.36 -9.05 16.34
N LEU A 219 -10.40 -8.17 16.10
CA LEU A 219 -10.35 -7.27 14.96
C LEU A 219 -9.39 -7.82 13.90
N THR A 220 -9.80 -7.84 12.63
CA THR A 220 -8.93 -8.14 11.50
C THR A 220 -8.63 -6.87 10.73
N LEU A 221 -7.35 -6.58 10.53
CA LEU A 221 -6.83 -5.47 9.73
C LEU A 221 -6.10 -6.01 8.52
N VAL A 222 -6.58 -5.65 7.33
CA VAL A 222 -6.01 -6.09 6.05
C VAL A 222 -5.26 -4.93 5.40
N PRO A 223 -3.91 -4.90 5.48
CA PRO A 223 -3.12 -3.83 4.87
C PRO A 223 -3.03 -3.99 3.35
N LYS A 224 -3.01 -2.88 2.61
CA LYS A 224 -2.79 -2.86 1.16
C LYS A 224 -1.31 -3.03 0.80
N ILE A 225 -0.83 -4.26 0.79
CA ILE A 225 0.60 -4.59 0.57
C ILE A 225 0.84 -5.73 -0.43
N VAL A 226 -0.22 -6.36 -0.94
CA VAL A 226 -0.09 -7.44 -1.93
C VAL A 226 0.01 -6.84 -3.33
N VAL A 227 1.02 -7.28 -4.07
CA VAL A 227 1.22 -6.98 -5.49
C VAL A 227 0.74 -8.15 -6.32
N LEU A 228 -0.01 -7.87 -7.38
CA LEU A 228 -0.48 -8.85 -8.34
C LEU A 228 0.21 -8.63 -9.68
N GLY A 229 1.23 -9.44 -10.00
CA GLY A 229 1.83 -9.48 -11.33
C GLY A 229 0.99 -10.34 -12.27
N ILE A 230 0.64 -9.82 -13.47
CA ILE A 230 -0.22 -10.54 -14.42
C ILE A 230 0.39 -10.60 -15.83
N GLU A 231 0.12 -11.73 -16.49
CA GLU A 231 0.23 -11.90 -17.93
C GLU A 231 -1.14 -12.25 -18.49
N LEU A 232 -1.53 -11.56 -19.55
CA LEU A 232 -2.79 -11.79 -20.27
C LEU A 232 -2.51 -12.37 -21.64
N ALA A 233 -3.32 -13.36 -22.05
CA ALA A 233 -3.34 -13.80 -23.42
C ALA A 233 -3.95 -12.71 -24.33
N ALA A 234 -3.53 -12.68 -25.60
CA ALA A 234 -4.11 -11.76 -26.57
C ALA A 234 -5.62 -11.99 -26.68
N ARG A 235 -6.39 -10.88 -26.60
CA ARG A 235 -7.86 -10.89 -26.69
C ARG A 235 -8.59 -11.60 -25.54
N THR A 236 -8.00 -11.62 -24.35
CA THR A 236 -8.70 -12.07 -23.14
C THR A 236 -9.88 -11.14 -22.86
N ASP A 237 -11.06 -11.73 -22.66
CA ASP A 237 -12.26 -11.00 -22.26
C ASP A 237 -12.06 -10.33 -20.91
N PRO A 238 -12.34 -9.01 -20.74
CA PRO A 238 -12.06 -8.28 -19.52
C PRO A 238 -12.81 -8.80 -18.29
N GLU A 239 -14.11 -9.10 -18.42
CA GLU A 239 -14.94 -9.58 -17.31
C GLU A 239 -14.49 -10.97 -16.85
N TYR A 240 -14.17 -11.82 -17.83
CA TYR A 240 -13.63 -13.15 -17.57
C TYR A 240 -12.27 -13.07 -16.87
N ALA A 241 -11.38 -12.19 -17.33
CA ALA A 241 -10.06 -11.99 -16.71
C ALA A 241 -10.18 -11.53 -15.25
N SER A 242 -11.05 -10.55 -14.97
CA SER A 242 -11.28 -10.05 -13.63
C SER A 242 -11.82 -11.14 -12.71
N ARG A 243 -12.82 -11.91 -13.16
CA ARG A 243 -13.37 -13.01 -12.39
C ARG A 243 -12.32 -14.08 -12.07
N VAL A 244 -11.54 -14.52 -13.06
CA VAL A 244 -10.46 -15.52 -12.86
C VAL A 244 -9.42 -15.02 -11.88
N CYS A 245 -9.04 -13.74 -11.94
CA CYS A 245 -8.12 -13.15 -10.96
C CYS A 245 -8.67 -13.23 -9.54
N ARG A 246 -9.89 -12.77 -9.33
CA ARG A 246 -10.55 -12.77 -8.01
C ARG A 246 -10.68 -14.18 -7.44
N GLU A 247 -11.24 -15.12 -8.22
CA GLU A 247 -11.42 -16.51 -7.82
C GLU A 247 -10.08 -17.19 -7.48
N THR A 248 -9.03 -16.90 -8.26
CA THR A 248 -7.70 -17.46 -8.02
C THR A 248 -7.09 -16.92 -6.73
N ILE A 249 -7.18 -15.61 -6.47
CA ILE A 249 -6.71 -14.96 -5.23
C ILE A 249 -7.41 -15.59 -4.02
N GLN A 250 -8.75 -15.69 -4.07
CA GLN A 250 -9.56 -16.29 -3.00
C GLN A 250 -9.24 -17.76 -2.77
N LYS A 251 -9.10 -18.55 -3.84
CA LYS A 251 -8.71 -19.97 -3.76
C LYS A 251 -7.37 -20.19 -3.04
N HIS A 252 -6.49 -19.21 -3.11
CA HIS A 252 -5.20 -19.23 -2.41
C HIS A 252 -5.25 -18.55 -1.03
N HIS A 253 -6.46 -18.28 -0.52
CA HIS A 253 -6.67 -17.68 0.80
C HIS A 253 -5.95 -16.34 0.97
N ILE A 254 -5.89 -15.53 -0.10
CA ILE A 254 -5.40 -14.16 -0.06
C ILE A 254 -6.61 -13.23 -0.07
N ASN A 255 -6.64 -12.28 0.86
CA ASN A 255 -7.70 -11.29 0.90
C ASN A 255 -7.55 -10.31 -0.28
N THR A 256 -8.61 -10.13 -1.06
CA THR A 256 -8.61 -9.24 -2.24
C THR A 256 -8.39 -7.78 -1.85
N ASP A 257 -8.82 -7.37 -0.66
CA ASP A 257 -8.61 -6.02 -0.15
C ASP A 257 -7.14 -5.70 0.15
N ALA A 258 -6.30 -6.75 0.28
CA ALA A 258 -4.86 -6.57 0.47
C ALA A 258 -4.12 -6.14 -0.80
N VAL A 259 -4.75 -6.23 -1.97
CA VAL A 259 -4.09 -5.91 -3.25
C VAL A 259 -3.91 -4.40 -3.38
N VAL A 260 -2.66 -3.97 -3.48
CA VAL A 260 -2.28 -2.56 -3.63
C VAL A 260 -2.07 -2.16 -5.09
N THR A 261 -1.60 -3.09 -5.93
CA THR A 261 -1.33 -2.80 -7.34
C THR A 261 -1.37 -4.05 -8.20
N VAL A 262 -1.84 -3.87 -9.42
CA VAL A 262 -1.67 -4.80 -10.54
C VAL A 262 -0.41 -4.38 -11.30
N ALA A 263 0.57 -5.27 -11.40
CA ALA A 263 1.86 -5.04 -12.06
C ALA A 263 1.93 -5.81 -13.38
N VAL A 264 2.17 -5.10 -14.48
CA VAL A 264 2.14 -5.65 -15.83
C VAL A 264 3.26 -5.13 -16.71
N SER A 265 3.49 -5.80 -17.85
CA SER A 265 4.33 -5.23 -18.90
C SER A 265 3.68 -3.98 -19.52
N ALA A 266 4.50 -2.98 -19.87
CA ALA A 266 4.05 -1.79 -20.59
C ALA A 266 3.37 -2.11 -21.95
N LEU A 267 3.57 -3.31 -22.48
CA LEU A 267 2.86 -3.79 -23.67
C LEU A 267 1.35 -3.97 -23.43
N SER A 268 0.92 -4.08 -22.18
CA SER A 268 -0.48 -4.22 -21.77
C SER A 268 -1.13 -2.89 -21.36
N LYS A 269 -0.50 -1.74 -21.67
CA LYS A 269 -0.99 -0.41 -21.23
C LYS A 269 -2.42 -0.10 -21.71
N ASP A 270 -2.77 -0.53 -22.91
CA ASP A 270 -4.06 -0.29 -23.53
C ASP A 270 -5.06 -1.45 -23.34
N SER A 271 -4.77 -2.36 -22.39
CA SER A 271 -5.64 -3.51 -22.15
C SER A 271 -6.81 -3.17 -21.24
N ASP A 272 -8.03 -3.29 -21.77
CA ASP A 272 -9.26 -3.14 -20.98
C ASP A 272 -9.35 -4.17 -19.85
N ALA A 273 -8.82 -5.37 -20.06
CA ALA A 273 -8.78 -6.41 -19.03
C ALA A 273 -7.91 -6.01 -17.84
N VAL A 274 -6.74 -5.39 -18.06
CA VAL A 274 -5.89 -4.87 -16.96
C VAL A 274 -6.62 -3.80 -16.16
N ARG A 275 -7.30 -2.89 -16.87
CA ARG A 275 -8.07 -1.80 -16.24
C ARG A 275 -9.18 -2.36 -15.38
N MET A 276 -9.99 -3.26 -15.93
CA MET A 276 -11.11 -3.88 -15.22
C MET A 276 -10.66 -4.68 -13.99
N ILE A 277 -9.56 -5.43 -14.07
CA ILE A 277 -9.00 -6.14 -12.91
C ILE A 277 -8.62 -5.14 -11.80
N ALA A 278 -7.97 -4.04 -12.16
CA ALA A 278 -7.54 -3.04 -11.19
C ALA A 278 -8.74 -2.30 -10.55
N GLU A 279 -9.76 -1.97 -11.33
CA GLU A 279 -11.01 -1.37 -10.86
C GLU A 279 -11.75 -2.30 -9.91
N ASP A 280 -11.89 -3.57 -10.29
CA ASP A 280 -12.57 -4.59 -9.48
C ASP A 280 -11.88 -4.90 -8.15
N LEU A 281 -10.54 -4.84 -8.13
CA LEU A 281 -9.73 -5.00 -6.92
C LEU A 281 -9.52 -3.67 -6.15
N GLY A 282 -9.99 -2.55 -6.67
CA GLY A 282 -9.82 -1.22 -6.07
C GLY A 282 -8.36 -0.85 -5.83
N CYS A 283 -7.48 -1.14 -6.82
CA CYS A 283 -6.04 -0.96 -6.72
C CYS A 283 -5.46 -0.18 -7.92
N PHE A 284 -4.15 0.14 -7.84
CA PHE A 284 -3.44 0.82 -8.92
C PHE A 284 -2.94 -0.16 -9.99
N VAL A 285 -2.53 0.40 -11.16
CA VAL A 285 -1.78 -0.37 -12.18
C VAL A 285 -0.36 0.19 -12.27
N THR A 286 0.62 -0.69 -12.22
CA THR A 286 2.03 -0.35 -12.41
C THR A 286 2.55 -1.02 -13.68
N TYR A 287 3.14 -0.22 -14.58
CA TYR A 287 3.65 -0.69 -15.86
C TYR A 287 5.17 -0.75 -15.87
N PHE A 288 5.73 -1.86 -16.33
CA PHE A 288 7.18 -2.06 -16.44
C PHE A 288 7.61 -2.27 -17.89
N ASP A 289 8.72 -1.64 -18.27
CA ASP A 289 9.35 -1.90 -19.57
C ASP A 289 9.76 -3.39 -19.70
N SER A 290 9.52 -3.96 -20.86
CA SER A 290 9.84 -5.37 -21.13
C SER A 290 11.32 -5.72 -20.98
N ARG A 291 12.23 -4.75 -21.21
CA ARG A 291 13.67 -4.95 -20.98
C ARG A 291 13.99 -5.07 -19.51
N LEU A 292 13.31 -4.25 -18.68
CA LEU A 292 13.44 -4.30 -17.23
C LEU A 292 12.92 -5.64 -16.69
N LEU A 293 11.76 -6.08 -17.15
CA LEU A 293 11.19 -7.39 -16.76
C LEU A 293 12.11 -8.56 -17.12
N LYS A 294 12.76 -8.53 -18.30
CA LYS A 294 13.73 -9.55 -18.70
C LYS A 294 15.02 -9.57 -17.88
N ALA A 295 15.39 -8.43 -17.29
CA ALA A 295 16.60 -8.29 -16.49
C ALA A 295 16.41 -8.76 -15.02
N VAL A 296 15.16 -8.97 -14.57
CA VAL A 296 14.87 -9.39 -13.20
C VAL A 296 15.33 -10.82 -12.95
N ARG A 297 16.21 -10.98 -11.97
CA ARG A 297 16.51 -12.31 -11.41
C ARG A 297 15.46 -12.63 -10.37
N VAL A 298 14.52 -13.50 -10.73
CA VAL A 298 13.51 -13.97 -9.78
C VAL A 298 14.19 -14.77 -8.67
N PRO A 299 14.00 -14.41 -7.38
CA PRO A 299 14.55 -15.19 -6.29
C PRO A 299 14.03 -16.64 -6.37
N LEU A 300 14.93 -17.61 -6.37
CA LEU A 300 14.58 -19.03 -6.25
C LEU A 300 14.15 -19.28 -4.80
N ASN A 301 12.93 -18.96 -4.45
CA ASN A 301 12.37 -19.38 -3.18
C ASN A 301 12.17 -20.90 -3.20
N ILE A 302 12.78 -21.53 -2.24
CA ILE A 302 12.83 -22.94 -1.94
C ILE A 302 11.42 -23.57 -2.12
N GLY A 303 11.29 -24.50 -3.05
CA GLY A 303 10.07 -25.31 -3.23
C GLY A 303 9.48 -25.36 -4.63
N PHE A 304 10.00 -24.58 -5.58
CA PHE A 304 9.56 -24.65 -6.98
C PHE A 304 10.63 -25.30 -7.83
N SER A 305 10.23 -26.32 -8.62
CA SER A 305 11.08 -27.09 -9.52
C SER A 305 11.83 -26.18 -10.52
N ASN A 306 13.07 -26.59 -10.86
CA ASN A 306 14.02 -25.93 -11.76
C ASN A 306 13.55 -25.80 -13.22
N GLU A 307 12.34 -25.34 -13.49
CA GLU A 307 11.95 -24.98 -14.85
C GLU A 307 12.63 -23.67 -15.25
N ARG A 308 13.39 -23.68 -16.33
CA ARG A 308 14.02 -22.51 -16.94
C ARG A 308 12.97 -21.46 -17.22
N LEU A 309 13.12 -20.33 -16.56
CA LEU A 309 12.25 -19.16 -16.61
C LEU A 309 12.61 -18.27 -17.80
N ASP A 310 12.48 -18.78 -19.01
CA ASP A 310 12.46 -17.92 -20.19
C ASP A 310 11.06 -17.24 -20.20
N SER A 311 11.04 -15.92 -19.90
CA SER A 311 9.89 -15.01 -19.98
C SER A 311 8.76 -15.19 -18.93
N ASP A 312 9.08 -15.16 -17.65
CA ASP A 312 8.08 -15.07 -16.57
C ASP A 312 7.81 -13.60 -16.21
N TYR A 313 7.07 -12.91 -17.08
CA TYR A 313 6.82 -11.47 -16.88
C TYR A 313 5.93 -11.18 -15.67
N CYS A 314 4.95 -12.03 -15.37
CA CYS A 314 4.09 -11.81 -14.20
C CYS A 314 4.88 -11.93 -12.89
N THR A 315 5.79 -12.90 -12.78
CA THR A 315 6.64 -13.02 -11.59
C THR A 315 7.67 -11.87 -11.53
N ALA A 316 8.28 -11.50 -12.65
CA ALA A 316 9.20 -10.36 -12.70
C ALA A 316 8.51 -9.04 -12.30
N ALA A 317 7.29 -8.80 -12.80
CA ALA A 317 6.52 -7.62 -12.45
C ALA A 317 6.12 -7.60 -10.96
N ALA A 318 5.70 -8.76 -10.41
CA ALA A 318 5.42 -8.89 -8.99
C ALA A 318 6.66 -8.62 -8.12
N CYS A 319 7.82 -9.15 -8.50
CA CYS A 319 9.09 -8.90 -7.80
C CYS A 319 9.47 -7.42 -7.81
N LEU A 320 9.44 -6.76 -8.98
CA LEU A 320 9.77 -5.35 -9.08
C LEU A 320 8.82 -4.47 -8.26
N ALA A 321 7.52 -4.67 -8.38
CA ALA A 321 6.53 -3.86 -7.70
C ALA A 321 6.46 -4.12 -6.18
N SER A 322 6.95 -5.27 -5.72
CA SER A 322 7.03 -5.62 -4.29
C SER A 322 8.40 -5.32 -3.66
N ASP A 323 9.33 -4.73 -4.40
CA ASP A 323 10.73 -4.54 -3.99
C ASP A 323 11.40 -5.88 -3.59
N ASN A 324 11.25 -6.89 -4.44
CA ASN A 324 11.70 -8.26 -4.18
C ASN A 324 11.16 -8.85 -2.87
N GLY A 325 9.91 -8.54 -2.58
CA GLY A 325 9.21 -9.07 -1.43
C GLY A 325 8.89 -10.55 -1.55
N ARG A 326 8.25 -11.10 -0.53
CA ARG A 326 7.91 -12.51 -0.43
C ARG A 326 6.83 -12.90 -1.42
N ILE A 327 7.10 -13.89 -2.27
CA ILE A 327 6.11 -14.47 -3.19
C ILE A 327 5.14 -15.35 -2.38
N LEU A 328 3.84 -15.08 -2.50
CA LEU A 328 2.76 -15.87 -1.89
C LEU A 328 2.25 -16.96 -2.83
N MET A 329 2.11 -16.63 -4.11
CA MET A 329 1.57 -17.49 -5.16
C MET A 329 2.33 -17.21 -6.45
N ARG A 330 2.72 -18.25 -7.18
CA ARG A 330 3.53 -18.09 -8.38
C ARG A 330 2.93 -18.83 -9.58
N ARG A 331 2.76 -18.08 -10.70
CA ARG A 331 2.28 -18.57 -12.00
C ARG A 331 1.04 -19.46 -11.92
N VAL A 332 0.04 -18.98 -11.23
CA VAL A 332 -1.26 -19.64 -11.10
C VAL A 332 -2.27 -18.95 -12.00
N GLY A 333 -3.26 -19.69 -12.45
CA GLY A 333 -4.33 -19.20 -13.32
C GLY A 333 -4.51 -20.08 -14.54
N GLU A 334 -5.13 -19.52 -15.57
CA GLU A 334 -5.46 -20.25 -16.80
C GLU A 334 -4.51 -19.85 -17.92
N ARG A 335 -3.72 -20.82 -18.45
CA ARG A 335 -2.66 -20.60 -19.44
C ARG A 335 -3.08 -19.84 -20.69
N ASN A 336 -4.34 -19.95 -21.10
CA ASN A 336 -4.86 -19.31 -22.32
C ASN A 336 -5.62 -18.01 -22.05
N SER A 337 -5.62 -17.51 -20.83
CA SER A 337 -6.30 -16.28 -20.47
C SER A 337 -5.46 -15.40 -19.52
N VAL A 338 -5.34 -15.80 -18.26
CA VAL A 338 -4.67 -15.04 -17.22
C VAL A 338 -3.70 -15.91 -16.44
N ILE A 339 -2.45 -15.51 -16.35
CA ILE A 339 -1.47 -16.10 -15.43
C ILE A 339 -1.03 -15.01 -14.46
N MET A 340 -0.96 -15.33 -13.17
CA MET A 340 -0.65 -14.37 -12.14
C MET A 340 0.35 -14.88 -11.12
N THR A 341 1.07 -13.94 -10.51
CA THR A 341 1.95 -14.14 -9.37
C THR A 341 1.62 -13.07 -8.33
N THR A 342 1.47 -13.46 -7.07
CA THR A 342 1.31 -12.49 -5.98
C THR A 342 2.56 -12.45 -5.11
N ALA A 343 2.92 -11.24 -4.67
CA ALA A 343 4.00 -11.00 -3.73
C ALA A 343 3.59 -9.97 -2.69
N VAL A 344 4.08 -10.10 -1.46
CA VAL A 344 3.94 -9.09 -0.40
C VAL A 344 5.08 -8.10 -0.52
N LYS A 345 4.82 -6.81 -0.38
CA LYS A 345 5.88 -5.79 -0.30
C LYS A 345 6.88 -6.13 0.79
N ARG A 346 8.17 -5.84 0.53
CA ARG A 346 9.26 -6.19 1.43
C ARG A 346 9.25 -5.40 2.73
N SER A 347 8.78 -4.17 2.69
CA SER A 347 8.81 -3.29 3.86
C SER A 347 7.89 -3.78 4.98
N PRO A 348 8.33 -3.69 6.24
CA PRO A 348 7.53 -4.07 7.40
C PRO A 348 6.33 -3.13 7.59
N VAL A 349 5.34 -3.59 8.34
CA VAL A 349 4.25 -2.75 8.86
C VAL A 349 4.73 -2.12 10.17
N PHE A 350 4.75 -0.80 10.23
CA PHE A 350 5.12 -0.07 11.45
C PHE A 350 3.88 0.17 12.30
N LEU A 351 3.93 -0.30 13.55
CA LEU A 351 2.96 0.06 14.58
C LEU A 351 3.42 1.37 15.23
N THR A 352 2.58 2.37 15.18
CA THR A 352 2.85 3.72 15.71
C THR A 352 1.98 4.04 16.92
#